data_bdc610e4ec892d54b3708d3998532aed
#
_entry.id   bdc610e4ec892d54b3708d3998532aed
#
_cell.length_a   1.000
_cell.length_b   1.000
_cell.length_c   1.000
_cell.angle_alpha   90.00
_cell.angle_beta   90.00
_cell.angle_gamma   90.00
#
_symmetry.space_group_name_H-M   'P 1'
#
loop_
_entity.id
_entity.type
_entity.pdbx_description
1 polymer ?
#
loop_
_entity_poly.entity_id
_entity_poly.type
_entity_poly.pdbx_seq_one_letter_code
_entity_poly.pdbx_strand_id
1 'polypeptide(L)'
;MQHESRNISMLMDFYEMTMAHGYFTKLKNVDRVAFDVFFRRNPDKGGFAIFGGLEQIVEYILNLHFDESDISYLRSQGIFSEEFLAYLKDFSFTGDVYAFPEGSIIYPNEPVITIVAPLIDAQIIETAVLTMMNHQSLIATKANRIVRAADGRIVADFGARRAHNVDAAVYGARAAYIGGVQSTATVLAGQQFGIPVSGTMAHSWVMYYSSEYDAFKAYAEVYPDNAVFLVDTYDVLNSGVPNAIKVAKDVLEPMGK
;
A
#
# COMPACT_ATOMS: atom_id res chain seq x y z
N MET A 1 -1.39 4.22 19.20
CA MET A 1 -0.92 5.54 18.75
C MET A 1 -1.59 5.74 17.40
N GLN A 2 -2.55 6.67 17.31
CA GLN A 2 -3.04 7.13 16.02
C GLN A 2 -1.81 7.70 15.30
N HIS A 3 -1.49 7.16 14.12
CA HIS A 3 -0.68 7.92 13.18
C HIS A 3 -1.40 9.26 13.02
N GLU A 4 -0.73 10.37 13.38
CA GLU A 4 -1.20 11.67 12.92
C GLU A 4 -1.34 11.53 11.41
N SER A 5 -2.59 11.49 10.94
CA SER A 5 -2.87 11.36 9.52
C SER A 5 -2.29 12.60 8.85
N ARG A 6 -1.22 12.39 8.10
CA ARG A 6 -0.63 13.46 7.27
C ARG A 6 -1.74 14.02 6.39
N ASN A 7 -2.01 15.33 6.47
CA ASN A 7 -2.94 15.97 5.56
C ASN A 7 -2.38 15.86 4.13
N ILE A 8 -3.09 15.11 3.29
CA ILE A 8 -2.77 14.91 1.88
C ILE A 8 -3.85 15.49 0.96
N SER A 9 -4.67 16.39 1.46
CA SER A 9 -5.76 17.03 0.70
C SER A 9 -5.27 17.76 -0.54
N MET A 10 -4.00 18.22 -0.52
CA MET A 10 -3.33 18.84 -1.68
C MET A 10 -2.72 17.84 -2.67
N LEU A 11 -2.95 16.52 -2.50
CA LEU A 11 -2.51 15.50 -3.46
C LEU A 11 -3.44 15.50 -4.68
N MET A 12 -3.21 16.44 -5.58
CA MET A 12 -3.98 16.63 -6.80
C MET A 12 -3.12 17.21 -7.92
N ASP A 13 -3.49 16.99 -9.16
CA ASP A 13 -2.93 17.70 -10.29
C ASP A 13 -3.43 19.17 -10.29
N PHE A 14 -2.58 20.09 -10.69
CA PHE A 14 -2.90 21.51 -10.60
C PHE A 14 -4.14 21.93 -11.41
N TYR A 15 -4.44 21.20 -12.50
CA TYR A 15 -5.65 21.46 -13.29
C TYR A 15 -6.95 21.22 -12.50
N GLU A 16 -6.94 20.28 -11.54
CA GLU A 16 -8.12 20.01 -10.73
C GLU A 16 -8.51 21.26 -9.92
N MET A 17 -7.53 21.90 -9.31
CA MET A 17 -7.73 23.12 -8.53
C MET A 17 -8.13 24.30 -9.42
N THR A 18 -7.49 24.46 -10.59
CA THR A 18 -7.85 25.55 -11.51
C THR A 18 -9.22 25.36 -12.14
N MET A 19 -9.61 24.12 -12.47
CA MET A 19 -10.97 23.81 -12.94
C MET A 19 -12.00 24.02 -11.84
N ALA A 20 -11.73 23.57 -10.61
CA ALA A 20 -12.61 23.81 -9.45
C ALA A 20 -12.85 25.31 -9.24
N HIS A 21 -11.81 26.14 -9.31
CA HIS A 21 -11.95 27.60 -9.27
C HIS A 21 -12.77 28.15 -10.45
N GLY A 22 -12.56 27.61 -11.65
CA GLY A 22 -13.34 27.96 -12.84
C GLY A 22 -14.83 27.65 -12.67
N TYR A 23 -15.15 26.46 -12.18
CA TYR A 23 -16.53 26.06 -11.88
C TYR A 23 -17.16 26.95 -10.82
N PHE A 24 -16.46 27.17 -9.70
CA PHE A 24 -16.90 28.06 -8.62
C PHE A 24 -17.24 29.47 -9.13
N THR A 25 -16.41 30.01 -10.02
CA THR A 25 -16.54 31.38 -10.51
C THR A 25 -17.64 31.54 -11.58
N LYS A 26 -17.86 30.52 -12.43
CA LYS A 26 -18.68 30.63 -13.63
C LYS A 26 -20.03 29.93 -13.55
N LEU A 27 -20.16 28.91 -12.71
CA LEU A 27 -21.42 28.17 -12.61
C LEU A 27 -22.26 28.70 -11.45
N LYS A 28 -23.51 29.06 -11.74
CA LYS A 28 -24.45 29.53 -10.71
C LYS A 28 -24.96 28.40 -9.82
N ASN A 29 -25.09 27.20 -10.40
CA ASN A 29 -25.43 25.97 -9.70
C ASN A 29 -24.43 24.92 -10.14
N VAL A 30 -23.93 24.14 -9.19
CA VAL A 30 -23.04 23.02 -9.47
C VAL A 30 -23.87 21.76 -9.43
N ASP A 31 -24.11 21.17 -10.61
CA ASP A 31 -24.86 19.92 -10.72
C ASP A 31 -24.06 18.74 -10.12
N ARG A 32 -24.77 17.71 -9.70
CA ARG A 32 -24.15 16.42 -9.36
C ARG A 32 -23.77 15.70 -10.64
N VAL A 33 -22.58 15.14 -10.64
CA VAL A 33 -22.01 14.37 -11.74
C VAL A 33 -21.64 12.97 -11.26
N ALA A 34 -21.45 12.04 -12.19
CA ALA A 34 -20.89 10.73 -11.93
C ALA A 34 -19.51 10.63 -12.57
N PHE A 35 -18.50 10.36 -11.76
CA PHE A 35 -17.13 10.08 -12.21
C PHE A 35 -16.82 8.61 -11.98
N ASP A 36 -16.43 7.91 -13.05
CA ASP A 36 -16.10 6.50 -13.02
C ASP A 36 -14.60 6.26 -13.03
N VAL A 37 -14.15 5.42 -12.11
CA VAL A 37 -12.76 4.95 -12.01
C VAL A 37 -12.67 3.55 -12.58
N PHE A 38 -11.76 3.33 -13.53
CA PHE A 38 -11.57 2.04 -14.19
C PHE A 38 -10.15 1.88 -14.76
N PHE A 39 -9.71 0.66 -15.00
CA PHE A 39 -8.52 0.37 -15.78
C PHE A 39 -8.80 0.44 -17.28
N ARG A 40 -7.97 1.14 -18.03
CA ARG A 40 -8.05 1.15 -19.52
C ARG A 40 -7.56 -0.16 -20.13
N ARG A 41 -6.63 -0.84 -19.45
CA ARG A 41 -6.07 -2.14 -19.87
C ARG A 41 -5.47 -2.85 -18.65
N ASN A 42 -5.52 -4.16 -18.66
CA ASN A 42 -4.93 -4.96 -17.59
C ASN A 42 -3.41 -4.82 -17.54
N PRO A 43 -2.81 -4.82 -16.33
CA PRO A 43 -1.36 -4.83 -16.18
C PRO A 43 -0.77 -6.14 -16.74
N ASP A 44 0.48 -6.05 -17.25
CA ASP A 44 1.28 -7.19 -17.74
C ASP A 44 0.58 -8.05 -18.82
N LYS A 45 -0.35 -7.49 -19.59
CA LYS A 45 -1.18 -8.20 -20.57
C LYS A 45 -1.98 -9.37 -19.96
N GLY A 46 -2.30 -9.30 -18.68
CA GLY A 46 -3.10 -10.32 -17.99
C GLY A 46 -4.58 -10.28 -18.38
N GLY A 47 -5.30 -11.37 -18.09
CA GLY A 47 -6.73 -11.46 -18.37
C GLY A 47 -7.63 -10.63 -17.44
N PHE A 48 -7.14 -10.27 -16.25
CA PHE A 48 -7.86 -9.51 -15.23
C PHE A 48 -6.91 -8.76 -14.30
N ALA A 49 -7.44 -7.89 -13.48
CA ALA A 49 -6.76 -7.29 -12.32
C ALA A 49 -7.51 -7.59 -11.02
N ILE A 50 -6.84 -7.41 -9.88
CA ILE A 50 -7.44 -7.50 -8.54
C ILE A 50 -7.60 -6.09 -8.02
N PHE A 51 -8.79 -5.73 -7.60
CA PHE A 51 -9.11 -4.42 -7.05
C PHE A 51 -8.56 -4.25 -5.63
N GLY A 52 -7.91 -3.12 -5.36
CA GLY A 52 -7.42 -2.71 -4.04
C GLY A 52 -7.29 -1.21 -3.94
N GLY A 53 -7.23 -0.69 -2.70
CA GLY A 53 -7.07 0.74 -2.40
C GLY A 53 -8.32 1.44 -1.92
N LEU A 54 -9.48 0.78 -1.87
CA LEU A 54 -10.75 1.40 -1.48
C LEU A 54 -10.72 1.92 -0.03
N GLU A 55 -10.17 1.17 0.91
CA GLU A 55 -10.11 1.60 2.31
C GLU A 55 -9.33 2.91 2.45
N GLN A 56 -8.15 3.01 1.81
CA GLN A 56 -7.36 4.24 1.81
C GLN A 56 -8.10 5.41 1.13
N ILE A 57 -8.82 5.14 0.05
CA ILE A 57 -9.64 6.16 -0.66
C ILE A 57 -10.74 6.68 0.25
N VAL A 58 -11.46 5.79 0.93
CA VAL A 58 -12.54 6.18 1.86
C VAL A 58 -11.97 6.99 3.03
N GLU A 59 -10.86 6.55 3.62
CA GLU A 59 -10.17 7.28 4.69
C GLU A 59 -9.74 8.68 4.23
N TYR A 60 -9.16 8.79 3.02
CA TYR A 60 -8.79 10.07 2.42
C TYR A 60 -10.01 11.00 2.26
N ILE A 61 -11.10 10.52 1.66
CA ILE A 61 -12.31 11.32 1.40
C ILE A 61 -12.95 11.80 2.72
N LEU A 62 -13.01 10.94 3.74
CA LEU A 62 -13.57 11.28 5.04
C LEU A 62 -12.75 12.31 5.82
N ASN A 63 -11.43 12.38 5.55
CA ASN A 63 -10.52 13.31 6.20
C ASN A 63 -10.11 14.50 5.33
N LEU A 64 -10.71 14.63 4.13
CA LEU A 64 -10.37 15.68 3.17
C LEU A 64 -10.76 17.06 3.72
N HIS A 65 -9.77 17.93 3.90
CA HIS A 65 -9.93 19.30 4.37
C HIS A 65 -8.73 20.16 3.98
N PHE A 66 -8.93 21.43 3.79
CA PHE A 66 -7.84 22.39 3.50
C PHE A 66 -7.53 23.22 4.76
N ASP A 67 -6.33 23.06 5.28
CA ASP A 67 -5.88 23.81 6.45
C ASP A 67 -5.33 25.21 6.07
N GLU A 68 -4.99 26.01 7.09
CA GLU A 68 -4.47 27.38 6.86
C GLU A 68 -3.17 27.41 6.06
N SER A 69 -2.34 26.37 6.13
CA SER A 69 -1.11 26.29 5.34
C SER A 69 -1.41 26.03 3.86
N ASP A 70 -2.41 25.17 3.57
CA ASP A 70 -2.89 24.90 2.21
C ASP A 70 -3.47 26.17 1.58
N ILE A 71 -4.34 26.87 2.31
CA ILE A 71 -4.96 28.14 1.85
C ILE A 71 -3.90 29.22 1.63
N SER A 72 -2.93 29.33 2.53
CA SER A 72 -1.82 30.29 2.38
C SER A 72 -0.97 29.97 1.16
N TYR A 73 -0.67 28.70 0.91
CA TYR A 73 0.05 28.28 -0.29
C TYR A 73 -0.73 28.60 -1.57
N LEU A 74 -2.03 28.23 -1.63
CA LEU A 74 -2.87 28.53 -2.79
C LEU A 74 -2.99 30.04 -3.04
N ARG A 75 -3.12 30.85 -1.99
CA ARG A 75 -3.13 32.32 -2.09
C ARG A 75 -1.83 32.84 -2.70
N SER A 76 -0.68 32.27 -2.34
CA SER A 76 0.62 32.68 -2.87
C SER A 76 0.78 32.43 -4.38
N GLN A 77 -0.06 31.56 -4.98
CA GLN A 77 -0.06 31.33 -6.43
C GLN A 77 -0.62 32.54 -7.21
N GLY A 78 -1.38 33.43 -6.55
CA GLY A 78 -1.86 34.69 -7.13
C GLY A 78 -2.93 34.58 -8.22
N ILE A 79 -3.54 33.41 -8.39
CA ILE A 79 -4.54 33.14 -9.44
C ILE A 79 -5.94 32.79 -8.90
N PHE A 80 -6.04 32.48 -7.61
CA PHE A 80 -7.29 32.11 -6.96
C PHE A 80 -7.95 33.31 -6.27
N SER A 81 -9.27 33.46 -6.38
CA SER A 81 -9.99 34.52 -5.69
C SER A 81 -10.12 34.25 -4.19
N GLU A 82 -10.20 35.29 -3.37
CA GLU A 82 -10.38 35.12 -1.92
C GLU A 82 -11.70 34.44 -1.57
N GLU A 83 -12.75 34.61 -2.37
CA GLU A 83 -14.03 33.90 -2.20
C GLU A 83 -13.88 32.39 -2.41
N PHE A 84 -13.08 31.97 -3.40
CA PHE A 84 -12.79 30.56 -3.63
C PHE A 84 -11.91 29.97 -2.51
N LEU A 85 -10.91 30.72 -2.05
CA LEU A 85 -10.08 30.30 -0.92
C LEU A 85 -10.89 30.16 0.37
N ALA A 86 -11.84 31.06 0.61
CA ALA A 86 -12.78 30.92 1.72
C ALA A 86 -13.70 29.68 1.57
N TYR A 87 -14.17 29.39 0.36
CA TYR A 87 -14.93 28.18 0.08
C TYR A 87 -14.12 26.91 0.38
N LEU A 88 -12.85 26.85 -0.02
CA LEU A 88 -11.99 25.70 0.24
C LEU A 88 -11.70 25.49 1.75
N LYS A 89 -11.63 26.56 2.52
CA LYS A 89 -11.43 26.48 3.97
C LYS A 89 -12.57 25.74 4.69
N ASP A 90 -13.80 25.89 4.19
CA ASP A 90 -15.01 25.25 4.72
C ASP A 90 -15.38 23.98 3.93
N PHE A 91 -14.51 23.53 3.02
CA PHE A 91 -14.77 22.41 2.14
C PHE A 91 -14.89 21.09 2.92
N SER A 92 -15.92 20.34 2.58
CA SER A 92 -16.08 18.92 2.95
C SER A 92 -16.74 18.19 1.80
N PHE A 93 -16.30 16.97 1.54
CA PHE A 93 -16.89 16.14 0.50
C PHE A 93 -18.35 15.76 0.86
N THR A 94 -19.27 15.96 -0.08
CA THR A 94 -20.72 15.74 0.12
C THR A 94 -21.32 14.72 -0.85
N GLY A 95 -20.47 13.96 -1.54
CA GLY A 95 -20.88 12.96 -2.54
C GLY A 95 -21.12 11.57 -1.96
N ASP A 96 -21.52 10.67 -2.86
CA ASP A 96 -21.67 9.25 -2.62
C ASP A 96 -20.59 8.48 -3.39
N VAL A 97 -20.05 7.41 -2.80
CA VAL A 97 -19.06 6.54 -3.42
C VAL A 97 -19.62 5.12 -3.50
N TYR A 98 -19.75 4.61 -4.71
CA TYR A 98 -20.14 3.23 -5.00
C TYR A 98 -18.93 2.49 -5.51
N ALA A 99 -18.60 1.33 -4.93
CA ALA A 99 -17.42 0.58 -5.33
C ALA A 99 -17.61 -0.92 -5.20
N PHE A 100 -16.82 -1.68 -5.96
CA PHE A 100 -16.67 -3.11 -5.72
C PHE A 100 -15.91 -3.35 -4.40
N PRO A 101 -16.13 -4.48 -3.74
CA PRO A 101 -15.29 -4.88 -2.60
C PRO A 101 -13.83 -5.07 -3.05
N GLU A 102 -12.88 -4.74 -2.19
CA GLU A 102 -11.47 -5.07 -2.43
C GLU A 102 -11.27 -6.58 -2.57
N GLY A 103 -10.31 -6.97 -3.40
CA GLY A 103 -10.10 -8.37 -3.77
C GLY A 103 -10.97 -8.86 -4.95
N SER A 104 -11.94 -8.07 -5.40
CA SER A 104 -12.73 -8.39 -6.59
C SER A 104 -11.86 -8.49 -7.84
N ILE A 105 -12.22 -9.42 -8.72
CA ILE A 105 -11.66 -9.47 -10.08
C ILE A 105 -12.31 -8.36 -10.89
N ILE A 106 -11.50 -7.57 -11.58
CA ILE A 106 -11.93 -6.44 -12.41
C ILE A 106 -11.35 -6.54 -13.82
N TYR A 107 -12.08 -5.95 -14.78
CA TYR A 107 -11.73 -5.98 -16.20
C TYR A 107 -11.56 -4.56 -16.78
N PRO A 108 -10.87 -4.41 -17.92
CA PRO A 108 -10.70 -3.10 -18.56
C PRO A 108 -12.04 -2.45 -18.92
N ASN A 109 -12.11 -1.12 -18.73
CA ASN A 109 -13.27 -0.28 -19.03
C ASN A 109 -14.55 -0.61 -18.22
N GLU A 110 -14.42 -1.38 -17.15
CA GLU A 110 -15.47 -1.64 -16.19
C GLU A 110 -15.33 -0.65 -15.03
N PRO A 111 -16.34 0.20 -14.73
CA PRO A 111 -16.31 1.06 -13.56
C PRO A 111 -16.19 0.24 -12.27
N VAL A 112 -15.14 0.49 -11.49
CA VAL A 112 -14.90 -0.19 -10.21
C VAL A 112 -15.20 0.69 -9.02
N ILE A 113 -15.12 2.01 -9.22
CA ILE A 113 -15.60 3.03 -8.29
C ILE A 113 -16.41 4.03 -9.13
N THR A 114 -17.62 4.37 -8.68
CA THR A 114 -18.42 5.47 -9.21
C THR A 114 -18.63 6.50 -8.11
N ILE A 115 -18.25 7.74 -8.37
CA ILE A 115 -18.37 8.87 -7.45
C ILE A 115 -19.50 9.76 -7.97
N VAL A 116 -20.58 9.90 -7.20
CA VAL A 116 -21.70 10.78 -7.52
C VAL A 116 -21.70 11.96 -6.57
N ALA A 117 -21.22 13.12 -7.02
CA ALA A 117 -20.96 14.27 -6.18
C ALA A 117 -21.22 15.59 -6.93
N PRO A 118 -21.28 16.73 -6.22
CA PRO A 118 -21.15 18.04 -6.88
C PRO A 118 -19.88 18.07 -7.72
N LEU A 119 -19.91 18.73 -8.87
CA LEU A 119 -18.81 18.72 -9.85
C LEU A 119 -17.44 19.12 -9.23
N ILE A 120 -17.43 20.10 -8.32
CA ILE A 120 -16.20 20.54 -7.65
C ILE A 120 -15.66 19.45 -6.73
N ASP A 121 -16.55 18.81 -5.96
CA ASP A 121 -16.17 17.72 -5.03
C ASP A 121 -15.56 16.54 -5.81
N ALA A 122 -16.21 16.13 -6.91
CA ALA A 122 -15.72 15.04 -7.76
C ALA A 122 -14.36 15.37 -8.40
N GLN A 123 -14.15 16.62 -8.81
CA GLN A 123 -12.93 17.06 -9.45
C GLN A 123 -11.73 17.08 -8.50
N ILE A 124 -11.91 17.55 -7.27
CA ILE A 124 -10.81 17.71 -6.29
C ILE A 124 -10.18 16.38 -5.87
N ILE A 125 -10.91 15.27 -5.94
CA ILE A 125 -10.43 13.98 -5.45
C ILE A 125 -9.84 13.07 -6.53
N GLU A 126 -9.85 13.48 -7.78
CA GLU A 126 -9.51 12.63 -8.94
C GLU A 126 -8.12 11.99 -8.82
N THR A 127 -7.07 12.79 -8.73
CA THR A 127 -5.68 12.28 -8.70
C THR A 127 -5.44 11.39 -7.49
N ALA A 128 -5.91 11.75 -6.32
CA ALA A 128 -5.70 10.97 -5.11
C ALA A 128 -6.37 9.59 -5.22
N VAL A 129 -7.63 9.54 -5.65
CA VAL A 129 -8.39 8.30 -5.84
C VAL A 129 -7.70 7.39 -6.87
N LEU A 130 -7.33 7.95 -8.03
CA LEU A 130 -6.66 7.19 -9.08
C LEU A 130 -5.30 6.65 -8.63
N THR A 131 -4.50 7.45 -7.91
CA THR A 131 -3.18 7.04 -7.42
C THR A 131 -3.27 5.89 -6.42
N MET A 132 -4.18 5.98 -5.44
CA MET A 132 -4.36 4.95 -4.41
C MET A 132 -4.87 3.65 -5.00
N MET A 133 -5.89 3.71 -5.84
CA MET A 133 -6.45 2.55 -6.54
C MET A 133 -5.42 1.89 -7.46
N ASN A 134 -4.73 2.69 -8.28
CA ASN A 134 -3.77 2.18 -9.24
C ASN A 134 -2.62 1.43 -8.57
N HIS A 135 -1.97 2.04 -7.56
CA HIS A 135 -0.85 1.41 -6.84
C HIS A 135 -1.26 0.09 -6.21
N GLN A 136 -2.33 0.08 -5.41
CA GLN A 136 -2.72 -1.12 -4.67
C GLN A 136 -3.26 -2.22 -5.60
N SER A 137 -4.03 -1.87 -6.62
CA SER A 137 -4.55 -2.86 -7.57
C SER A 137 -3.43 -3.49 -8.42
N LEU A 138 -2.40 -2.72 -8.82
CA LEU A 138 -1.23 -3.27 -9.53
C LEU A 138 -0.46 -4.27 -8.67
N ILE A 139 -0.21 -3.95 -7.39
CA ILE A 139 0.49 -4.84 -6.46
C ILE A 139 -0.35 -6.07 -6.14
N ALA A 140 -1.64 -5.91 -5.82
CA ALA A 140 -2.55 -7.02 -5.55
C ALA A 140 -2.63 -7.99 -6.74
N THR A 141 -2.70 -7.46 -7.95
CA THR A 141 -2.72 -8.27 -9.19
C THR A 141 -1.43 -9.04 -9.37
N LYS A 142 -0.26 -8.41 -9.17
CA LYS A 142 1.04 -9.10 -9.25
C LYS A 142 1.16 -10.17 -8.17
N ALA A 143 0.80 -9.86 -6.94
CA ALA A 143 0.80 -10.79 -5.81
C ALA A 143 -0.10 -12.01 -6.08
N ASN A 144 -1.32 -11.79 -6.59
CA ASN A 144 -2.24 -12.88 -6.94
C ASN A 144 -1.64 -13.83 -7.99
N ARG A 145 -0.96 -13.32 -9.00
CA ARG A 145 -0.28 -14.17 -10.00
C ARG A 145 0.82 -15.02 -9.38
N ILE A 146 1.60 -14.45 -8.46
CA ILE A 146 2.67 -15.17 -7.72
C ILE A 146 2.05 -16.25 -6.84
N VAL A 147 1.03 -15.92 -6.06
CA VAL A 147 0.32 -16.87 -5.19
C VAL A 147 -0.26 -18.04 -5.98
N ARG A 148 -0.88 -17.77 -7.12
CA ARG A 148 -1.39 -18.82 -8.00
C ARG A 148 -0.29 -19.71 -8.59
N ALA A 149 0.85 -19.12 -8.97
CA ALA A 149 2.00 -19.87 -9.45
C ALA A 149 2.69 -20.69 -8.35
N ALA A 150 2.54 -20.29 -7.08
CA ALA A 150 3.08 -21.02 -5.93
C ALA A 150 2.34 -22.33 -5.63
N ASP A 151 1.18 -22.57 -6.24
CA ASP A 151 0.44 -23.83 -6.20
C ASP A 151 0.25 -24.34 -4.76
N GLY A 152 -0.38 -23.52 -3.91
CA GLY A 152 -0.67 -23.82 -2.51
C GLY A 152 0.50 -23.63 -1.54
N ARG A 153 1.68 -23.28 -2.00
CA ARG A 153 2.82 -22.95 -1.13
C ARG A 153 2.65 -21.56 -0.53
N ILE A 154 3.20 -21.36 0.67
CA ILE A 154 3.18 -20.09 1.37
C ILE A 154 4.00 -19.05 0.58
N VAL A 155 3.41 -17.87 0.39
CA VAL A 155 4.06 -16.70 -0.18
C VAL A 155 4.07 -15.59 0.86
N ALA A 156 5.24 -15.01 1.11
CA ALA A 156 5.43 -13.88 2.00
C ALA A 156 5.95 -12.66 1.23
N ASP A 157 5.50 -11.46 1.60
CA ASP A 157 6.02 -10.21 1.06
C ASP A 157 7.27 -9.75 1.83
N PHE A 158 8.40 -9.70 1.15
CA PHE A 158 9.69 -9.20 1.67
C PHE A 158 10.20 -8.01 0.84
N GLY A 159 9.29 -7.27 0.20
CA GLY A 159 9.60 -6.26 -0.80
C GLY A 159 9.84 -4.84 -0.28
N ALA A 160 9.58 -4.54 1.01
CA ALA A 160 9.53 -3.17 1.53
C ALA A 160 10.73 -2.30 1.15
N ARG A 161 11.98 -2.79 1.31
CA ARG A 161 13.20 -2.02 0.99
C ARG A 161 13.44 -1.78 -0.51
N ARG A 162 12.58 -2.29 -1.38
CA ARG A 162 12.61 -2.11 -2.84
C ARG A 162 11.40 -1.35 -3.35
N ALA A 163 10.51 -0.92 -2.46
CA ALA A 163 9.36 -0.08 -2.79
C ALA A 163 9.78 1.36 -3.09
N HIS A 164 8.91 2.08 -3.78
CA HIS A 164 9.15 3.46 -4.20
C HIS A 164 8.76 4.48 -3.11
N ASN A 165 9.12 4.26 -1.89
CA ASN A 165 8.89 5.08 -0.70
C ASN A 165 8.13 4.32 0.40
N VAL A 166 8.02 4.94 1.58
CA VAL A 166 7.40 4.38 2.79
C VAL A 166 5.95 3.99 2.54
N ASP A 167 5.13 4.89 1.99
CA ASP A 167 3.72 4.62 1.71
C ASP A 167 3.56 3.46 0.73
N ALA A 168 4.40 3.42 -0.32
CA ALA A 168 4.40 2.30 -1.26
C ALA A 168 4.80 0.97 -0.63
N ALA A 169 5.66 0.96 0.39
CA ALA A 169 6.01 -0.25 1.14
C ALA A 169 4.84 -0.72 2.02
N VAL A 170 4.22 0.18 2.75
CA VAL A 170 3.14 -0.13 3.71
C VAL A 170 1.87 -0.56 2.99
N TYR A 171 1.37 0.26 2.06
CA TYR A 171 0.17 -0.06 1.28
C TYR A 171 0.43 -1.15 0.24
N GLY A 172 1.68 -1.32 -0.21
CA GLY A 172 2.09 -2.44 -1.05
C GLY A 172 1.99 -3.78 -0.33
N ALA A 173 2.40 -3.85 0.94
CA ALA A 173 2.23 -5.04 1.77
C ALA A 173 0.74 -5.38 1.99
N ARG A 174 -0.09 -4.36 2.25
CA ARG A 174 -1.55 -4.52 2.33
C ARG A 174 -2.14 -5.06 1.02
N ALA A 175 -1.78 -4.46 -0.09
CA ALA A 175 -2.23 -4.89 -1.41
C ALA A 175 -1.78 -6.32 -1.76
N ALA A 176 -0.56 -6.69 -1.40
CA ALA A 176 -0.08 -8.06 -1.57
C ALA A 176 -0.91 -9.06 -0.76
N TYR A 177 -1.30 -8.70 0.47
CA TYR A 177 -2.18 -9.51 1.31
C TYR A 177 -3.58 -9.67 0.69
N ILE A 178 -4.17 -8.60 0.15
CA ILE A 178 -5.42 -8.67 -0.64
C ILE A 178 -5.24 -9.61 -1.84
N GLY A 179 -4.08 -9.62 -2.47
CA GLY A 179 -3.72 -10.53 -3.57
C GLY A 179 -3.53 -11.99 -3.18
N GLY A 180 -3.57 -12.31 -1.87
CA GLY A 180 -3.49 -13.68 -1.34
C GLY A 180 -2.13 -14.06 -0.71
N VAL A 181 -1.20 -13.13 -0.56
CA VAL A 181 0.04 -13.32 0.20
C VAL A 181 -0.31 -13.48 1.69
N GLN A 182 0.31 -14.44 2.38
CA GLN A 182 -0.08 -14.82 3.73
C GLN A 182 0.60 -14.01 4.86
N SER A 183 1.74 -13.37 4.58
CA SER A 183 2.48 -12.58 5.58
C SER A 183 3.36 -11.53 4.93
N THR A 184 3.83 -10.58 5.74
CA THR A 184 4.78 -9.54 5.30
C THR A 184 5.95 -9.41 6.27
N ALA A 185 7.11 -9.00 5.79
CA ALA A 185 8.21 -8.58 6.65
C ALA A 185 8.10 -7.11 7.10
N THR A 186 7.10 -6.36 6.58
CA THR A 186 6.90 -4.95 6.90
C THR A 186 6.12 -4.81 8.21
N VAL A 187 6.83 -4.65 9.32
CA VAL A 187 6.25 -4.62 10.67
C VAL A 187 5.16 -3.55 10.82
N LEU A 188 5.36 -2.37 10.24
CA LEU A 188 4.36 -1.29 10.27
C LEU A 188 3.06 -1.68 9.57
N ALA A 189 3.14 -2.38 8.44
CA ALA A 189 1.94 -2.87 7.75
C ALA A 189 1.23 -3.96 8.56
N GLY A 190 2.00 -4.84 9.22
CA GLY A 190 1.44 -5.83 10.15
C GLY A 190 0.68 -5.17 11.30
N GLN A 191 1.25 -4.13 11.90
CA GLN A 191 0.62 -3.37 13.00
C GLN A 191 -0.64 -2.63 12.52
N GLN A 192 -0.58 -1.97 11.38
CA GLN A 192 -1.65 -1.10 10.88
C GLN A 192 -2.84 -1.89 10.34
N PHE A 193 -2.59 -2.97 9.63
CA PHE A 193 -3.62 -3.73 8.90
C PHE A 193 -3.89 -5.14 9.46
N GLY A 194 -3.23 -5.52 10.56
CA GLY A 194 -3.41 -6.85 11.16
C GLY A 194 -2.85 -8.00 10.30
N ILE A 195 -1.89 -7.71 9.41
CA ILE A 195 -1.28 -8.73 8.54
C ILE A 195 -0.27 -9.54 9.38
N PRO A 196 -0.26 -10.88 9.30
CA PRO A 196 0.76 -11.69 9.97
C PRO A 196 2.17 -11.26 9.55
N VAL A 197 3.06 -11.11 10.53
CA VAL A 197 4.44 -10.70 10.29
C VAL A 197 5.33 -11.93 10.28
N SER A 198 6.22 -12.03 9.28
CA SER A 198 7.22 -13.09 9.20
C SER A 198 8.56 -12.52 8.74
N GLY A 199 9.62 -13.20 9.11
CA GLY A 199 10.96 -12.77 8.76
C GLY A 199 11.99 -13.85 9.12
N THR A 200 13.22 -13.57 8.76
CA THR A 200 14.38 -14.39 9.05
C THR A 200 15.50 -13.52 9.62
N MET A 201 16.72 -14.01 9.62
CA MET A 201 17.91 -13.20 9.92
C MET A 201 18.44 -12.49 8.66
N ALA A 202 19.36 -11.56 8.83
CA ALA A 202 20.14 -10.96 7.76
C ALA A 202 21.58 -11.49 7.74
N HIS A 203 22.31 -11.29 6.61
CA HIS A 203 23.73 -11.65 6.51
C HIS A 203 24.60 -11.01 7.60
N SER A 204 24.26 -9.79 8.04
CA SER A 204 24.93 -9.09 9.14
C SER A 204 24.88 -9.85 10.46
N TRP A 205 23.81 -10.59 10.75
CA TRP A 205 23.73 -11.48 11.90
C TRP A 205 24.79 -12.59 11.79
N VAL A 206 24.83 -13.26 10.65
CA VAL A 206 25.78 -14.37 10.43
C VAL A 206 27.22 -13.87 10.50
N MET A 207 27.52 -12.73 9.85
CA MET A 207 28.86 -12.15 9.82
C MET A 207 29.36 -11.59 11.17
N TYR A 208 28.45 -11.32 12.10
CA TYR A 208 28.84 -10.84 13.46
C TYR A 208 29.41 -11.93 14.33
N TYR A 209 29.03 -13.20 14.13
CA TYR A 209 29.51 -14.34 14.88
C TYR A 209 30.81 -14.90 14.29
N SER A 210 31.54 -15.69 15.11
CA SER A 210 32.79 -16.31 14.72
C SER A 210 32.66 -17.39 13.64
N SER A 211 31.46 -17.99 13.55
CA SER A 211 31.12 -19.00 12.54
C SER A 211 29.61 -18.97 12.21
N GLU A 212 29.23 -19.52 11.05
CA GLU A 212 27.81 -19.72 10.72
C GLU A 212 27.09 -20.62 11.72
N TYR A 213 27.81 -21.66 12.22
CA TYR A 213 27.26 -22.54 13.24
C TYR A 213 26.87 -21.77 14.51
N ASP A 214 27.76 -20.91 15.02
CA ASP A 214 27.47 -20.10 16.22
C ASP A 214 26.34 -19.13 16.01
N ALA A 215 26.26 -18.51 14.83
CA ALA A 215 25.17 -17.60 14.44
C ALA A 215 23.81 -18.31 14.41
N PHE A 216 23.76 -19.49 13.78
CA PHE A 216 22.52 -20.28 13.66
C PHE A 216 22.12 -20.86 15.01
N LYS A 217 23.10 -21.35 15.81
CA LYS A 217 22.85 -21.83 17.16
C LYS A 217 22.24 -20.76 18.04
N ALA A 218 22.84 -19.56 18.08
CA ALA A 218 22.31 -18.44 18.87
C ALA A 218 20.89 -18.06 18.46
N TYR A 219 20.57 -18.11 17.16
CA TYR A 219 19.23 -17.82 16.68
C TYR A 219 18.23 -18.92 17.06
N ALA A 220 18.62 -20.19 16.93
CA ALA A 220 17.80 -21.35 17.31
C ALA A 220 17.47 -21.37 18.80
N GLU A 221 18.42 -21.01 19.65
CA GLU A 221 18.22 -20.94 21.11
C GLU A 221 17.21 -19.86 21.52
N VAL A 222 17.14 -18.74 20.78
CA VAL A 222 16.21 -17.64 21.05
C VAL A 222 14.84 -17.89 20.42
N TYR A 223 14.81 -18.46 19.22
CA TYR A 223 13.58 -18.65 18.42
C TYR A 223 13.40 -20.10 17.96
N PRO A 224 13.29 -21.07 18.89
CA PRO A 224 13.29 -22.49 18.51
C PRO A 224 12.08 -22.89 17.65
N ASP A 225 10.93 -22.22 17.79
CA ASP A 225 9.72 -22.49 17.00
C ASP A 225 9.73 -21.82 15.62
N ASN A 226 10.63 -20.86 15.41
CA ASN A 226 10.71 -20.06 14.19
C ASN A 226 12.15 -19.92 13.68
N ALA A 227 12.94 -20.95 13.85
CA ALA A 227 14.37 -20.97 13.45
C ALA A 227 14.52 -21.13 11.93
N VAL A 228 14.45 -20.02 11.20
CA VAL A 228 14.71 -19.95 9.75
C VAL A 228 16.11 -19.42 9.52
N PHE A 229 17.00 -20.24 8.97
CA PHE A 229 18.41 -19.91 8.78
C PHE A 229 18.70 -19.37 7.38
N LEU A 230 19.52 -18.31 7.31
CA LEU A 230 20.02 -17.72 6.08
C LEU A 230 21.36 -18.40 5.73
N VAL A 231 21.33 -19.31 4.76
CA VAL A 231 22.44 -20.24 4.47
C VAL A 231 23.38 -19.78 3.36
N ASP A 232 23.14 -18.61 2.76
CA ASP A 232 23.85 -18.11 1.59
C ASP A 232 24.85 -16.97 1.89
N THR A 233 25.29 -16.85 3.17
CA THR A 233 26.27 -15.80 3.55
C THR A 233 27.64 -16.06 2.93
N TYR A 234 28.13 -17.30 2.91
CA TYR A 234 29.44 -17.66 2.36
C TYR A 234 29.31 -18.71 1.25
N ASP A 235 29.06 -19.98 1.63
CA ASP A 235 28.91 -21.10 0.68
C ASP A 235 27.71 -21.95 1.10
N VAL A 236 26.67 -21.96 0.27
CA VAL A 236 25.40 -22.62 0.56
C VAL A 236 25.61 -24.12 0.81
N LEU A 237 26.37 -24.81 -0.06
CA LEU A 237 26.47 -26.27 -0.04
C LEU A 237 27.58 -26.80 0.89
N ASN A 238 28.66 -26.06 1.01
CA ASN A 238 29.82 -26.52 1.79
C ASN A 238 29.86 -25.93 3.22
N SER A 239 29.06 -24.90 3.51
CA SER A 239 29.04 -24.24 4.82
C SER A 239 27.61 -24.03 5.35
N GLY A 240 26.80 -23.23 4.72
CA GLY A 240 25.50 -22.80 5.25
C GLY A 240 24.53 -23.93 5.54
N VAL A 241 24.24 -24.79 4.56
CA VAL A 241 23.32 -25.94 4.74
C VAL A 241 23.91 -26.97 5.73
N PRO A 242 25.20 -27.40 5.66
CA PRO A 242 25.78 -28.29 6.66
C PRO A 242 25.69 -27.75 8.10
N ASN A 243 25.99 -26.46 8.32
CA ASN A 243 25.86 -25.82 9.63
C ASN A 243 24.42 -25.73 10.11
N ALA A 244 23.47 -25.41 9.23
CA ALA A 244 22.03 -25.38 9.55
C ALA A 244 21.54 -26.78 10.01
N ILE A 245 21.90 -27.85 9.27
CA ILE A 245 21.57 -29.23 9.64
C ILE A 245 22.20 -29.61 10.97
N LYS A 246 23.44 -29.21 11.20
CA LYS A 246 24.14 -29.49 12.46
C LYS A 246 23.45 -28.80 13.64
N VAL A 247 23.07 -27.55 13.52
CA VAL A 247 22.34 -26.83 14.57
C VAL A 247 20.94 -27.44 14.79
N ALA A 248 20.23 -27.87 13.74
CA ALA A 248 18.99 -28.58 13.92
C ALA A 248 19.13 -29.82 14.80
N LYS A 249 20.16 -30.65 14.54
CA LYS A 249 20.44 -31.86 15.32
C LYS A 249 20.94 -31.58 16.74
N ASP A 250 21.83 -30.60 16.88
CA ASP A 250 22.50 -30.32 18.15
C ASP A 250 21.62 -29.50 19.11
N VAL A 251 20.69 -28.70 18.60
CA VAL A 251 19.90 -27.71 19.37
C VAL A 251 18.39 -27.96 19.28
N LEU A 252 17.83 -28.03 18.07
CA LEU A 252 16.38 -28.08 17.90
C LEU A 252 15.81 -29.48 18.21
N GLU A 253 16.39 -30.55 17.68
CA GLU A 253 15.95 -31.91 17.97
C GLU A 253 15.91 -32.24 19.47
N PRO A 254 16.94 -31.90 20.30
CA PRO A 254 16.87 -32.09 21.74
C PRO A 254 15.77 -31.30 22.45
N MET A 255 15.33 -30.17 21.84
CA MET A 255 14.16 -29.35 22.31
C MET A 255 12.81 -29.89 21.82
N GLY A 256 12.79 -30.92 20.99
CA GLY A 256 11.57 -31.48 20.40
C GLY A 256 11.01 -30.62 19.26
N LYS A 257 11.85 -29.88 18.55
CA LYS A 257 11.51 -28.94 17.47
C LYS A 257 12.01 -29.46 16.13
#